data_bf56b9f1e65b8d37d7eb23529d82e873
#
_entry.id   bf56b9f1e65b8d37d7eb23529d82e873
#
_cell.length_a   1.000
_cell.length_b   1.000
_cell.length_c   1.000
_cell.angle_alpha   90.00
_cell.angle_beta   90.00
_cell.angle_gamma   90.00
#
_symmetry.space_group_name_H-M   'P 1'
#
loop_
_entity.id
_entity.type
_entity.pdbx_description
1 polymer ?
#
loop_
_entity_poly.entity_id
_entity_poly.type
_entity_poly.pdbx_seq_one_letter_code
_entity_poly.pdbx_strand_id
1 'polypeptide(L)'
;MGEQTVKATTKMLGIALAASTALGTAAQAQRDYGNTAPQTPPQARGAEQPKEKPSKGGAATVTIGDRKIKVSAGFTKAYQELLAAIEANDTANIPAKVAAAHAAAQSGDEHFLASQAQLKVAVAQKNDAEIATSIEGLISSGSMPQDQLGSLYVNLGKTRYNLKQYPQAIAAFEKAQQLDPKNAEIIPLLAQARSVGGNPNDAVATLRQAIAQQSANGAKAPEDMYKRAISLAYKSKLPVTPEISRQWVAAYPTASNWSDAIRIYRNLNNVDDAATLDLLRLARAAKALNGESDYDRYAYAALTKGYPGEAKLVLDEGIAAKAVDPNKSPFKEMIQQANAKSAGEAASLDSSAAKGLGAPTAKAALAAGDLLYGYGRFDKAAELYRAALTKSGADASLINLHLGMALARSGDKAGATAALNAVTGPRAEIAKYWLTYLSTAA
;
A
#
# COMPACT_ATOMS: atom_id res chain seq x y z
N MET A 1 36.84 42.46 -27.75
CA MET A 1 35.53 41.88 -27.67
C MET A 1 35.63 40.69 -26.70
N GLY A 2 35.35 40.95 -25.43
CA GLY A 2 35.47 39.91 -24.37
C GLY A 2 34.16 39.21 -24.17
N GLU A 3 34.11 37.92 -24.43
CA GLU A 3 33.02 37.03 -24.02
C GLU A 3 33.00 36.91 -22.48
N GLN A 4 32.07 37.56 -21.84
CA GLN A 4 31.80 37.27 -20.43
C GLN A 4 30.94 36.01 -20.34
N THR A 5 31.58 34.89 -20.07
CA THR A 5 30.93 33.62 -19.77
C THR A 5 30.49 33.62 -18.30
N VAL A 6 29.22 33.92 -18.05
CA VAL A 6 28.64 33.71 -16.70
C VAL A 6 28.42 32.20 -16.55
N LYS A 7 29.34 31.54 -15.86
CA LYS A 7 29.15 30.12 -15.47
C LYS A 7 28.04 30.03 -14.41
N ALA A 8 26.79 29.94 -14.84
CA ALA A 8 25.69 29.51 -14.02
C ALA A 8 25.83 28.00 -13.85
N THR A 9 26.33 27.62 -12.71
CA THR A 9 26.85 26.29 -12.42
C THR A 9 25.76 25.21 -12.33
N THR A 10 26.03 24.08 -12.96
CA THR A 10 25.39 22.77 -12.87
C THR A 10 25.10 22.28 -11.44
N LYS A 11 25.62 22.95 -10.41
CA LYS A 11 25.33 22.68 -8.98
C LYS A 11 23.93 23.09 -8.51
N MET A 12 23.22 23.95 -9.27
CA MET A 12 21.88 24.41 -8.82
C MET A 12 20.74 23.42 -9.11
N LEU A 13 20.85 22.55 -10.11
CA LEU A 13 19.85 21.51 -10.37
C LEU A 13 19.82 20.43 -9.27
N GLY A 14 20.97 20.11 -8.68
CA GLY A 14 21.06 19.14 -7.58
C GLY A 14 20.44 19.60 -6.25
N ILE A 15 20.36 20.93 -6.02
CA ILE A 15 19.81 21.49 -4.78
C ILE A 15 18.28 21.55 -4.85
N ALA A 16 17.68 21.78 -6.01
CA ALA A 16 16.22 21.76 -6.17
C ALA A 16 15.61 20.36 -6.00
N LEU A 17 16.38 19.29 -6.29
CA LEU A 17 15.94 17.90 -6.05
C LEU A 17 16.09 17.45 -4.59
N ALA A 18 16.99 18.05 -3.80
CA ALA A 18 17.25 17.64 -2.42
C ALA A 18 16.24 18.18 -1.39
N ALA A 19 15.45 19.20 -1.73
CA ALA A 19 14.45 19.79 -0.83
C ALA A 19 13.16 18.95 -0.70
N SER A 20 13.03 17.85 -1.45
CA SER A 20 11.80 17.04 -1.48
C SER A 20 11.78 15.82 -0.52
N THR A 21 12.80 15.64 0.34
CA THR A 21 12.86 14.48 1.26
C THR A 21 12.14 14.67 2.60
N ALA A 22 11.40 15.75 2.79
CA ALA A 22 10.72 16.05 4.07
C ALA A 22 9.24 15.59 4.14
N LEU A 23 8.82 14.64 3.32
CA LEU A 23 7.49 14.03 3.39
C LEU A 23 7.58 12.52 3.66
N GLY A 24 7.95 12.19 4.87
CA GLY A 24 7.87 10.81 5.29
C GLY A 24 8.56 10.57 6.60
N THR A 25 7.77 10.35 7.61
CA THR A 25 8.07 9.77 8.91
C THR A 25 7.99 10.74 10.08
N ALA A 26 6.78 10.98 10.53
CA ALA A 26 6.53 10.98 11.95
C ALA A 26 6.17 9.53 12.32
N ALA A 27 7.16 8.70 12.60
CA ALA A 27 7.15 7.56 13.53
C ALA A 27 8.40 6.68 13.31
N GLN A 28 9.27 6.69 14.38
CA GLN A 28 10.23 5.63 14.73
C GLN A 28 11.42 5.35 13.79
N ALA A 29 12.62 5.77 14.19
CA ALA A 29 13.56 4.89 14.90
C ALA A 29 14.86 5.62 15.19
N GLN A 30 15.12 5.88 16.46
CA GLN A 30 16.46 6.00 17.01
C GLN A 30 17.18 4.65 16.87
N ARG A 31 18.36 4.64 16.21
CA ARG A 31 19.49 3.80 16.59
C ARG A 31 20.76 4.32 15.94
N ASP A 32 21.74 4.50 16.80
CA ASP A 32 23.13 4.87 16.63
C ASP A 32 23.85 4.23 15.44
N TYR A 33 24.68 5.01 14.75
CA TYR A 33 26.00 4.57 14.32
C TYR A 33 27.00 5.73 14.30
N GLY A 34 28.18 5.41 14.81
CA GLY A 34 29.27 6.22 15.26
C GLY A 34 29.97 7.14 14.25
N ASN A 35 30.47 8.10 14.85
CA ASN A 35 31.54 9.04 14.59
C ASN A 35 32.72 8.53 13.73
N THR A 36 32.91 9.17 12.54
CA THR A 36 34.26 9.38 11.99
C THR A 36 34.27 10.67 11.15
N ALA A 37 35.04 11.64 11.59
CA ALA A 37 35.30 12.89 10.92
C ALA A 37 36.25 12.69 9.72
N PRO A 38 36.08 13.34 8.58
CA PRO A 38 37.12 13.47 7.56
C PRO A 38 37.90 14.76 7.74
N GLN A 39 39.19 14.59 7.62
CA GLN A 39 40.23 15.61 7.72
C GLN A 39 40.16 16.63 6.58
N THR A 40 40.50 17.87 6.93
CA THR A 40 40.68 19.04 6.05
C THR A 40 41.88 18.88 5.14
N PRO A 41 41.81 19.18 3.82
CA PRO A 41 42.99 19.41 3.00
C PRO A 41 43.47 20.89 3.05
N PRO A 42 44.75 21.17 2.78
CA PRO A 42 45.38 22.44 3.08
C PRO A 42 45.08 23.58 2.14
N GLN A 43 45.07 24.79 2.68
CA GLN A 43 44.95 26.06 2.00
C GLN A 43 46.03 26.30 0.94
N ALA A 44 45.64 26.61 -0.30
CA ALA A 44 46.51 27.20 -1.29
C ALA A 44 46.30 28.71 -1.32
N ARG A 45 47.41 29.42 -1.29
CA ARG A 45 47.56 30.88 -1.26
C ARG A 45 47.02 31.56 -2.52
N GLY A 46 46.54 32.78 -2.29
CA GLY A 46 45.89 33.67 -3.25
C GLY A 46 46.70 34.01 -4.49
N ALA A 47 45.94 34.24 -5.55
CA ALA A 47 46.29 35.06 -6.67
C ALA A 47 45.22 36.14 -6.83
N GLU A 48 45.60 37.39 -6.70
CA GLU A 48 44.76 38.56 -6.97
C GLU A 48 44.28 38.53 -8.42
N GLN A 49 42.97 38.60 -8.62
CA GLN A 49 42.39 38.83 -9.95
C GLN A 49 42.16 40.32 -10.16
N PRO A 50 42.43 40.85 -11.39
CA PRO A 50 42.24 42.26 -11.72
C PRO A 50 40.74 42.63 -11.70
N LYS A 51 40.41 43.76 -11.09
CA LYS A 51 39.07 44.37 -11.12
C LYS A 51 38.79 44.86 -12.56
N GLU A 52 37.95 44.14 -13.29
CA GLU A 52 37.38 44.61 -14.56
C GLU A 52 36.23 45.59 -14.34
N LYS A 53 36.23 46.68 -15.10
CA LYS A 53 35.18 47.72 -15.12
C LYS A 53 33.90 47.15 -15.76
N PRO A 54 32.70 47.58 -15.35
CA PRO A 54 31.45 47.11 -15.92
C PRO A 54 31.33 47.53 -17.39
N SER A 55 31.18 46.59 -18.32
CA SER A 55 30.94 46.83 -19.72
C SER A 55 29.48 47.19 -19.99
N LYS A 56 29.27 48.16 -20.87
CA LYS A 56 27.95 48.63 -21.36
C LYS A 56 27.17 47.48 -21.98
N GLY A 57 25.90 47.32 -21.61
CA GLY A 57 24.98 46.24 -21.91
C GLY A 57 24.91 45.81 -23.38
N GLY A 58 25.48 44.66 -23.66
CA GLY A 58 25.27 43.88 -24.87
C GLY A 58 24.56 42.58 -24.54
N ALA A 59 23.94 41.95 -25.53
CA ALA A 59 23.35 40.62 -25.37
C ALA A 59 24.39 39.65 -24.77
N ALA A 60 24.09 39.02 -23.65
CA ALA A 60 24.99 38.08 -22.99
C ALA A 60 24.67 36.64 -23.42
N THR A 61 25.63 35.74 -23.26
CA THR A 61 25.41 34.30 -23.45
C THR A 61 25.45 33.63 -22.07
N VAL A 62 24.41 32.90 -21.76
CA VAL A 62 24.30 32.09 -20.52
C VAL A 62 24.31 30.63 -20.92
N THR A 63 24.99 29.79 -20.14
CA THR A 63 25.01 28.34 -20.36
C THR A 63 24.07 27.66 -19.40
N ILE A 64 23.11 26.88 -19.93
CA ILE A 64 22.18 26.01 -19.17
C ILE A 64 22.48 24.56 -19.55
N GLY A 65 23.11 23.80 -18.64
CA GLY A 65 23.69 22.49 -19.01
C GLY A 65 24.70 22.64 -20.13
N ASP A 66 24.50 21.91 -21.23
CA ASP A 66 25.37 22.00 -22.43
C ASP A 66 24.89 23.05 -23.46
N ARG A 67 23.77 23.74 -23.18
CA ARG A 67 23.16 24.72 -24.09
C ARG A 67 23.68 26.13 -23.82
N LYS A 68 24.16 26.79 -24.85
CA LYS A 68 24.47 28.22 -24.84
C LYS A 68 23.26 28.98 -25.38
N ILE A 69 22.68 29.86 -24.58
CA ILE A 69 21.54 30.70 -24.93
C ILE A 69 21.93 32.17 -24.97
N LYS A 70 21.36 32.87 -25.91
CA LYS A 70 21.48 34.34 -25.98
C LYS A 70 20.36 34.96 -25.19
N VAL A 71 20.69 35.89 -24.31
CA VAL A 71 19.71 36.64 -23.49
C VAL A 71 19.72 38.11 -23.90
N SER A 72 18.57 38.76 -23.84
CA SER A 72 18.39 40.16 -24.17
C SER A 72 19.15 41.09 -23.20
N ALA A 73 19.55 42.26 -23.67
CA ALA A 73 20.27 43.22 -22.84
C ALA A 73 19.44 43.67 -21.61
N GLY A 74 18.13 43.87 -21.81
CA GLY A 74 17.21 44.24 -20.71
C GLY A 74 17.16 43.16 -19.64
N PHE A 75 16.99 41.89 -20.04
CA PHE A 75 16.97 40.75 -19.12
C PHE A 75 18.33 40.58 -18.43
N THR A 76 19.45 40.70 -19.16
CA THR A 76 20.80 40.56 -18.59
C THR A 76 20.98 41.50 -17.39
N LYS A 77 20.58 42.77 -17.53
CA LYS A 77 20.68 43.75 -16.43
C LYS A 77 19.82 43.35 -15.22
N ALA A 78 18.52 43.08 -15.44
CA ALA A 78 17.59 42.74 -14.38
C ALA A 78 18.01 41.44 -13.68
N TYR A 79 18.50 40.46 -14.43
CA TYR A 79 18.93 39.17 -13.88
C TYR A 79 20.21 39.29 -13.06
N GLN A 80 21.19 40.12 -13.50
CA GLN A 80 22.40 40.43 -12.73
C GLN A 80 22.06 41.13 -11.40
N GLU A 81 21.13 42.08 -11.43
CA GLU A 81 20.64 42.74 -10.21
C GLU A 81 19.97 41.77 -9.25
N LEU A 82 19.19 40.81 -9.78
CA LEU A 82 18.58 39.73 -8.99
C LEU A 82 19.65 38.83 -8.36
N LEU A 83 20.63 38.38 -9.13
CA LEU A 83 21.70 37.54 -8.60
C LEU A 83 22.52 38.24 -7.52
N ALA A 84 22.84 39.52 -7.72
CA ALA A 84 23.55 40.35 -6.73
C ALA A 84 22.73 40.46 -5.42
N ALA A 85 21.41 40.68 -5.50
CA ALA A 85 20.54 40.71 -4.31
C ALA A 85 20.49 39.37 -3.59
N ILE A 86 20.48 38.25 -4.35
CA ILE A 86 20.51 36.89 -3.77
C ILE A 86 21.85 36.64 -3.06
N GLU A 87 22.98 37.01 -3.68
CA GLU A 87 24.31 36.87 -3.07
C GLU A 87 24.49 37.71 -1.81
N ALA A 88 23.94 38.94 -1.82
CA ALA A 88 23.91 39.83 -0.66
C ALA A 88 22.91 39.42 0.42
N ASN A 89 22.07 38.38 0.18
CA ASN A 89 20.95 37.98 1.03
C ASN A 89 20.00 39.15 1.34
N ASP A 90 19.79 40.04 0.36
CA ASP A 90 18.93 41.22 0.46
C ASP A 90 17.45 40.84 0.36
N THR A 91 16.95 40.22 1.42
CA THR A 91 15.57 39.68 1.47
C THR A 91 14.48 40.72 1.23
N ALA A 92 14.78 42.00 1.49
CA ALA A 92 13.82 43.10 1.29
C ALA A 92 13.63 43.42 -0.20
N ASN A 93 14.70 43.41 -1.00
CA ASN A 93 14.64 43.77 -2.40
C ASN A 93 14.51 42.59 -3.36
N ILE A 94 14.81 41.35 -2.93
CA ILE A 94 14.70 40.13 -3.77
C ILE A 94 13.32 40.02 -4.46
N PRO A 95 12.17 40.21 -3.83
CA PRO A 95 10.86 40.08 -4.51
C PRO A 95 10.71 41.07 -5.68
N ALA A 96 11.12 42.31 -5.50
CA ALA A 96 11.08 43.32 -6.56
C ALA A 96 12.05 42.98 -7.72
N LYS A 97 13.23 42.42 -7.40
CA LYS A 97 14.21 42.01 -8.43
C LYS A 97 13.76 40.77 -9.18
N VAL A 98 13.07 39.80 -8.52
CA VAL A 98 12.43 38.66 -9.18
C VAL A 98 11.37 39.16 -10.17
N ALA A 99 10.47 40.07 -9.74
CA ALA A 99 9.46 40.65 -10.62
C ALA A 99 10.07 41.39 -11.82
N ALA A 100 11.13 42.15 -11.59
CA ALA A 100 11.84 42.86 -12.68
C ALA A 100 12.49 41.89 -13.67
N ALA A 101 13.08 40.79 -13.22
CA ALA A 101 13.66 39.76 -14.09
C ALA A 101 12.59 39.07 -14.94
N HIS A 102 11.45 38.72 -14.37
CA HIS A 102 10.32 38.15 -15.12
C HIS A 102 9.73 39.14 -16.14
N ALA A 103 9.59 40.40 -15.77
CA ALA A 103 9.07 41.45 -16.64
C ALA A 103 10.02 41.76 -17.83
N ALA A 104 11.32 41.59 -17.63
CA ALA A 104 12.33 41.79 -18.67
C ALA A 104 12.51 40.57 -19.60
N ALA A 105 12.01 39.40 -19.22
CA ALA A 105 12.14 38.15 -19.97
C ALA A 105 11.32 38.20 -21.27
N GLN A 106 11.94 37.90 -22.41
CA GLN A 106 11.37 37.93 -23.76
C GLN A 106 11.33 36.54 -24.42
N SER A 107 11.99 35.56 -23.82
CA SER A 107 12.07 34.20 -24.36
C SER A 107 11.80 33.14 -23.26
N GLY A 108 11.49 31.91 -23.69
CA GLY A 108 11.33 30.78 -22.77
C GLY A 108 12.59 30.54 -21.92
N ASP A 109 13.77 30.70 -22.52
CA ASP A 109 15.03 30.52 -21.80
C ASP A 109 15.26 31.61 -20.73
N GLU A 110 14.85 32.87 -21.00
CA GLU A 110 14.90 33.95 -20.00
C GLU A 110 13.91 33.73 -18.86
N HIS A 111 12.67 33.29 -19.16
CA HIS A 111 11.70 32.89 -18.14
C HIS A 111 12.20 31.71 -17.31
N PHE A 112 12.87 30.75 -17.93
CA PHE A 112 13.50 29.63 -17.22
C PHE A 112 14.55 30.13 -16.22
N LEU A 113 15.45 31.00 -16.62
CA LEU A 113 16.49 31.57 -15.75
C LEU A 113 15.88 32.35 -14.58
N ALA A 114 14.91 33.21 -14.84
CA ALA A 114 14.22 33.97 -13.81
C ALA A 114 13.52 33.04 -12.79
N SER A 115 12.78 32.03 -13.27
CA SER A 115 12.10 31.04 -12.43
C SER A 115 13.07 30.18 -11.63
N GLN A 116 14.25 29.84 -12.21
CA GLN A 116 15.28 29.09 -11.49
C GLN A 116 15.88 29.90 -10.32
N ALA A 117 16.15 31.20 -10.55
CA ALA A 117 16.64 32.08 -9.51
C ALA A 117 15.58 32.28 -8.41
N GLN A 118 14.31 32.46 -8.79
CA GLN A 118 13.18 32.54 -7.86
C GLN A 118 13.05 31.25 -7.03
N LEU A 119 13.14 30.08 -7.65
CA LEU A 119 13.09 28.80 -6.95
C LEU A 119 14.18 28.66 -5.90
N LYS A 120 15.42 29.09 -6.22
CA LYS A 120 16.53 29.08 -5.26
C LYS A 120 16.19 29.90 -4.00
N VAL A 121 15.63 31.08 -4.17
CA VAL A 121 15.20 31.95 -3.07
C VAL A 121 14.06 31.29 -2.28
N ALA A 122 13.02 30.84 -2.96
CA ALA A 122 11.85 30.23 -2.34
C ALA A 122 12.21 29.00 -1.49
N VAL A 123 13.13 28.16 -1.98
CA VAL A 123 13.65 27.00 -1.21
C VAL A 123 14.42 27.44 0.02
N ALA A 124 15.31 28.44 -0.09
CA ALA A 124 16.06 28.96 1.05
C ALA A 124 15.14 29.56 2.13
N GLN A 125 14.05 30.17 1.71
CA GLN A 125 13.02 30.76 2.60
C GLN A 125 11.98 29.73 3.08
N LYS A 126 12.00 28.50 2.56
CA LYS A 126 10.98 27.45 2.81
C LYS A 126 9.54 27.94 2.52
N ASN A 127 9.40 28.73 1.47
CA ASN A 127 8.12 29.27 1.03
C ASN A 127 7.49 28.35 -0.03
N ASP A 128 6.64 27.43 0.41
CA ASP A 128 6.00 26.45 -0.48
C ASP A 128 5.17 27.11 -1.59
N ALA A 129 4.53 28.26 -1.34
CA ALA A 129 3.76 28.97 -2.36
C ALA A 129 4.66 29.47 -3.51
N GLU A 130 5.77 30.10 -3.15
CA GLU A 130 6.76 30.57 -4.12
C GLU A 130 7.51 29.41 -4.81
N ILE A 131 7.76 28.30 -4.10
CA ILE A 131 8.31 27.08 -4.70
C ILE A 131 7.38 26.57 -5.80
N ALA A 132 6.08 26.46 -5.53
CA ALA A 132 5.11 26.00 -6.52
C ALA A 132 5.06 26.93 -7.73
N THR A 133 4.96 28.25 -7.52
CA THR A 133 4.97 29.27 -8.59
C THR A 133 6.22 29.20 -9.44
N SER A 134 7.39 29.06 -8.79
CA SER A 134 8.67 28.96 -9.51
C SER A 134 8.77 27.68 -10.34
N ILE A 135 8.29 26.54 -9.82
CA ILE A 135 8.25 25.28 -10.57
C ILE A 135 7.32 25.40 -11.77
N GLU A 136 6.15 26.01 -11.62
CA GLU A 136 5.23 26.27 -12.74
C GLU A 136 5.86 27.19 -13.80
N GLY A 137 6.61 28.19 -13.36
CA GLY A 137 7.39 29.05 -14.25
C GLY A 137 8.47 28.28 -15.05
N LEU A 138 9.16 27.34 -14.40
CA LEU A 138 10.13 26.47 -15.07
C LEU A 138 9.45 25.57 -16.12
N ILE A 139 8.30 24.99 -15.77
CA ILE A 139 7.54 24.13 -16.70
C ILE A 139 7.03 24.93 -17.90
N SER A 140 6.41 26.09 -17.64
CA SER A 140 5.79 26.93 -18.69
C SER A 140 6.80 27.60 -19.60
N SER A 141 8.06 27.74 -19.19
CA SER A 141 9.14 28.27 -20.01
C SER A 141 9.40 27.44 -21.27
N GLY A 142 9.07 26.16 -21.28
CA GLY A 142 9.35 25.22 -22.37
C GLY A 142 10.84 24.89 -22.55
N SER A 143 11.71 25.43 -21.71
CA SER A 143 13.18 25.27 -21.82
C SER A 143 13.73 24.13 -20.96
N MET A 144 12.88 23.48 -20.19
CA MET A 144 13.25 22.33 -19.34
C MET A 144 13.54 21.10 -20.22
N PRO A 145 14.62 20.34 -19.94
CA PRO A 145 14.86 19.06 -20.58
C PRO A 145 13.70 18.07 -20.31
N GLN A 146 13.28 17.33 -21.35
CA GLN A 146 12.11 16.44 -21.28
C GLN A 146 12.25 15.35 -20.23
N ASP A 147 13.46 14.81 -20.04
CA ASP A 147 13.79 13.79 -19.05
C ASP A 147 13.69 14.29 -17.60
N GLN A 148 13.67 15.59 -17.36
CA GLN A 148 13.56 16.21 -16.05
C GLN A 148 12.13 16.67 -15.71
N LEU A 149 11.25 16.77 -16.69
CA LEU A 149 9.88 17.24 -16.48
C LEU A 149 9.08 16.33 -15.53
N GLY A 150 9.25 15.01 -15.63
CA GLY A 150 8.58 14.06 -14.74
C GLY A 150 8.88 14.34 -13.27
N SER A 151 10.17 14.48 -12.93
CA SER A 151 10.60 14.81 -11.56
C SER A 151 10.14 16.18 -11.09
N LEU A 152 10.08 17.15 -12.02
CA LEU A 152 9.61 18.50 -11.68
C LEU A 152 8.12 18.50 -11.35
N TYR A 153 7.30 17.75 -12.09
CA TYR A 153 5.89 17.57 -11.77
C TYR A 153 5.66 16.80 -10.46
N VAL A 154 6.52 15.83 -10.11
CA VAL A 154 6.48 15.19 -8.77
C VAL A 154 6.69 16.22 -7.67
N ASN A 155 7.70 17.10 -7.82
CA ASN A 155 8.00 18.14 -6.84
C ASN A 155 6.86 19.18 -6.74
N LEU A 156 6.29 19.58 -7.88
CA LEU A 156 5.10 20.45 -7.89
C LEU A 156 3.94 19.80 -7.14
N GLY A 157 3.67 18.52 -7.41
CA GLY A 157 2.62 17.78 -6.75
C GLY A 157 2.81 17.71 -5.23
N LYS A 158 4.04 17.43 -4.76
CA LYS A 158 4.39 17.44 -3.34
C LYS A 158 4.19 18.82 -2.70
N THR A 159 4.64 19.86 -3.36
CA THR A 159 4.50 21.25 -2.87
C THR A 159 3.03 21.67 -2.80
N ARG A 160 2.24 21.39 -3.85
CA ARG A 160 0.79 21.65 -3.87
C ARG A 160 0.03 20.84 -2.81
N TYR A 161 0.47 19.60 -2.55
CA TYR A 161 -0.07 18.77 -1.47
C TYR A 161 0.16 19.39 -0.08
N ASN A 162 1.38 19.89 0.19
CA ASN A 162 1.72 20.59 1.45
C ASN A 162 0.85 21.83 1.65
N LEU A 163 0.59 22.56 0.58
CA LEU A 163 -0.32 23.73 0.56
C LEU A 163 -1.80 23.34 0.67
N LYS A 164 -2.12 22.05 0.81
CA LYS A 164 -3.51 21.51 0.83
C LYS A 164 -4.29 21.80 -0.45
N GLN A 165 -3.60 22.09 -1.53
CA GLN A 165 -4.16 22.30 -2.86
C GLN A 165 -4.26 20.97 -3.60
N TYR A 166 -5.10 20.06 -3.07
CA TYR A 166 -5.18 18.67 -3.52
C TYR A 166 -5.53 18.49 -5.00
N PRO A 167 -6.47 19.26 -5.58
CA PRO A 167 -6.75 19.15 -7.02
C PRO A 167 -5.53 19.44 -7.89
N GLN A 168 -4.75 20.48 -7.54
CA GLN A 168 -3.53 20.85 -8.26
C GLN A 168 -2.41 19.80 -8.04
N ALA A 169 -2.30 19.25 -6.83
CA ALA A 169 -1.38 18.16 -6.54
C ALA A 169 -1.69 16.91 -7.37
N ILE A 170 -2.96 16.53 -7.46
CA ILE A 170 -3.43 15.40 -8.28
C ILE A 170 -3.06 15.62 -9.74
N ALA A 171 -3.38 16.78 -10.31
CA ALA A 171 -3.07 17.09 -11.71
C ALA A 171 -1.55 17.03 -11.99
N ALA A 172 -0.73 17.52 -11.06
CA ALA A 172 0.72 17.46 -11.18
C ALA A 172 1.23 16.00 -11.13
N PHE A 173 0.74 15.17 -10.19
CA PHE A 173 1.13 13.76 -10.13
C PHE A 173 0.65 12.95 -11.34
N GLU A 174 -0.54 13.22 -11.87
CA GLU A 174 -1.03 12.60 -13.12
C GLU A 174 -0.14 12.94 -14.30
N LYS A 175 0.31 14.20 -14.37
CA LYS A 175 1.24 14.62 -15.42
C LYS A 175 2.61 13.96 -15.25
N ALA A 176 3.11 13.86 -14.03
CA ALA A 176 4.33 13.12 -13.71
C ALA A 176 4.23 11.65 -14.15
N GLN A 177 3.11 10.98 -13.88
CA GLN A 177 2.87 9.60 -14.26
C GLN A 177 2.83 9.39 -15.78
N GLN A 178 2.28 10.34 -16.53
CA GLN A 178 2.31 10.31 -18.00
C GLN A 178 3.72 10.41 -18.56
N LEU A 179 4.56 11.24 -17.93
CA LEU A 179 5.94 11.50 -18.38
C LEU A 179 6.92 10.41 -17.96
N ASP A 180 6.72 9.85 -16.75
CA ASP A 180 7.56 8.78 -16.20
C ASP A 180 6.68 7.67 -15.57
N PRO A 181 6.07 6.81 -16.39
CA PRO A 181 5.16 5.75 -15.92
C PRO A 181 5.86 4.65 -15.11
N LYS A 182 7.20 4.61 -15.12
CA LYS A 182 7.99 3.60 -14.37
C LYS A 182 8.40 4.08 -12.99
N ASN A 183 8.19 5.33 -12.66
CA ASN A 183 8.54 5.88 -11.36
C ASN A 183 7.59 5.37 -10.26
N ALA A 184 8.10 4.47 -9.45
CA ALA A 184 7.32 3.81 -8.38
C ALA A 184 6.82 4.76 -7.28
N GLU A 185 7.42 5.97 -7.17
CA GLU A 185 7.04 6.96 -6.16
C GLU A 185 5.70 7.64 -6.48
N ILE A 186 5.34 7.77 -7.75
CA ILE A 186 4.21 8.61 -8.18
C ILE A 186 2.87 8.03 -7.74
N ILE A 187 2.65 6.73 -7.92
CA ILE A 187 1.37 6.09 -7.61
C ILE A 187 0.95 6.24 -6.14
N PRO A 188 1.83 5.99 -5.15
CA PRO A 188 1.51 6.23 -3.74
C PRO A 188 1.17 7.70 -3.43
N LEU A 189 1.88 8.65 -4.05
CA LEU A 189 1.63 10.09 -3.87
C LEU A 189 0.30 10.51 -4.48
N LEU A 190 -0.02 10.05 -5.69
CA LEU A 190 -1.29 10.30 -6.35
C LEU A 190 -2.47 9.73 -5.55
N ALA A 191 -2.35 8.49 -5.09
CA ALA A 191 -3.36 7.86 -4.25
C ALA A 191 -3.55 8.62 -2.92
N GLN A 192 -2.46 9.06 -2.30
CA GLN A 192 -2.50 9.86 -1.09
C GLN A 192 -3.24 11.20 -1.32
N ALA A 193 -2.90 11.91 -2.40
CA ALA A 193 -3.54 13.20 -2.74
C ALA A 193 -5.04 13.02 -3.01
N ARG A 194 -5.44 11.98 -3.75
CA ARG A 194 -6.84 11.64 -4.01
C ARG A 194 -7.60 11.31 -2.72
N SER A 195 -6.99 10.54 -1.83
CA SER A 195 -7.61 10.15 -0.55
C SER A 195 -7.89 11.35 0.35
N VAL A 196 -6.89 12.22 0.54
CA VAL A 196 -7.03 13.43 1.39
C VAL A 196 -7.89 14.50 0.72
N GLY A 197 -7.88 14.54 -0.61
CA GLY A 197 -8.75 15.41 -1.41
C GLY A 197 -10.23 15.00 -1.40
N GLY A 198 -10.61 13.98 -0.63
CA GLY A 198 -12.00 13.56 -0.44
C GLY A 198 -12.50 12.48 -1.41
N ASN A 199 -11.60 11.87 -2.18
CA ASN A 199 -11.96 10.80 -3.13
C ASN A 199 -11.24 9.47 -2.86
N PRO A 200 -11.63 8.73 -1.79
CA PRO A 200 -11.00 7.47 -1.44
C PRO A 200 -11.24 6.36 -2.47
N ASN A 201 -12.36 6.40 -3.21
CA ASN A 201 -12.62 5.42 -4.28
C ASN A 201 -11.56 5.52 -5.37
N ASP A 202 -11.26 6.72 -5.86
CA ASP A 202 -10.24 6.94 -6.89
C ASP A 202 -8.84 6.64 -6.38
N ALA A 203 -8.57 6.91 -5.10
CA ALA A 203 -7.32 6.55 -4.47
C ALA A 203 -7.09 5.03 -4.49
N VAL A 204 -8.10 4.25 -4.10
CA VAL A 204 -8.07 2.79 -4.11
C VAL A 204 -8.00 2.26 -5.55
N ALA A 205 -8.77 2.83 -6.47
CA ALA A 205 -8.73 2.45 -7.90
C ALA A 205 -7.33 2.65 -8.50
N THR A 206 -6.65 3.76 -8.18
CA THR A 206 -5.27 4.03 -8.60
C THR A 206 -4.31 2.94 -8.18
N LEU A 207 -4.34 2.56 -6.90
CA LEU A 207 -3.48 1.50 -6.37
C LEU A 207 -3.80 0.13 -6.99
N ARG A 208 -5.09 -0.21 -7.14
CA ARG A 208 -5.52 -1.47 -7.76
C ARG A 208 -5.08 -1.57 -9.22
N GLN A 209 -5.20 -0.48 -9.98
CA GLN A 209 -4.73 -0.42 -11.36
C GLN A 209 -3.22 -0.68 -11.45
N ALA A 210 -2.44 -0.05 -10.58
CA ALA A 210 -0.99 -0.26 -10.53
C ALA A 210 -0.62 -1.69 -10.16
N ILE A 211 -1.32 -2.30 -9.18
CA ILE A 211 -1.16 -3.71 -8.81
C ILE A 211 -1.45 -4.62 -10.01
N ALA A 212 -2.57 -4.37 -10.71
CA ALA A 212 -2.97 -5.16 -11.88
C ALA A 212 -1.98 -5.04 -13.03
N GLN A 213 -1.45 -3.85 -13.30
CA GLN A 213 -0.44 -3.63 -14.34
C GLN A 213 0.86 -4.40 -14.07
N GLN A 214 1.32 -4.40 -12.80
CA GLN A 214 2.51 -5.15 -12.44
C GLN A 214 2.28 -6.66 -12.59
N SER A 215 1.12 -7.15 -12.16
CA SER A 215 0.75 -8.56 -12.29
C SER A 215 0.64 -8.98 -13.76
N ALA A 216 0.07 -8.14 -14.63
CA ALA A 216 -0.03 -8.40 -16.07
C ALA A 216 1.34 -8.50 -16.75
N ASN A 217 2.34 -7.77 -16.22
CA ASN A 217 3.72 -7.82 -16.68
C ASN A 217 4.53 -9.00 -16.06
N GLY A 218 3.87 -9.93 -15.36
CA GLY A 218 4.52 -11.05 -14.67
C GLY A 218 5.32 -10.65 -13.43
N ALA A 219 5.22 -9.40 -13.00
CA ALA A 219 5.90 -8.90 -11.81
C ALA A 219 4.95 -8.89 -10.61
N LYS A 220 5.50 -9.13 -9.44
CA LYS A 220 4.76 -9.04 -8.18
C LYS A 220 4.75 -7.59 -7.70
N ALA A 221 3.57 -6.98 -7.56
CA ALA A 221 3.47 -5.63 -7.01
C ALA A 221 4.01 -5.60 -5.56
N PRO A 222 4.66 -4.52 -5.12
CA PRO A 222 5.16 -4.38 -3.76
C PRO A 222 4.07 -4.59 -2.71
N GLU A 223 4.38 -5.29 -1.63
CA GLU A 223 3.42 -5.58 -0.56
C GLU A 223 2.80 -4.34 0.06
N ASP A 224 3.60 -3.28 0.21
CA ASP A 224 3.15 -1.98 0.72
C ASP A 224 2.01 -1.38 -0.10
N MET A 225 1.99 -1.62 -1.41
CA MET A 225 0.91 -1.13 -2.28
C MET A 225 -0.44 -1.80 -1.96
N TYR A 226 -0.44 -3.11 -1.70
CA TYR A 226 -1.63 -3.83 -1.22
C TYR A 226 -2.07 -3.30 0.15
N LYS A 227 -1.13 -3.17 1.10
CA LYS A 227 -1.42 -2.68 2.45
C LYS A 227 -2.01 -1.27 2.45
N ARG A 228 -1.50 -0.38 1.60
CA ARG A 228 -2.07 0.97 1.40
C ARG A 228 -3.48 0.91 0.82
N ALA A 229 -3.69 0.11 -0.23
CA ALA A 229 -5.01 -0.05 -0.85
C ALA A 229 -6.03 -0.59 0.16
N ILE A 230 -5.66 -1.64 0.93
CA ILE A 230 -6.51 -2.21 1.98
C ILE A 230 -6.79 -1.17 3.08
N SER A 231 -5.78 -0.45 3.55
CA SER A 231 -5.94 0.56 4.61
C SER A 231 -6.92 1.65 4.20
N LEU A 232 -6.80 2.17 2.97
CA LEU A 232 -7.72 3.19 2.44
C LEU A 232 -9.13 2.63 2.26
N ALA A 233 -9.26 1.46 1.64
CA ALA A 233 -10.55 0.81 1.41
C ALA A 233 -11.25 0.45 2.73
N TYR A 234 -10.52 -0.05 3.72
CA TYR A 234 -11.04 -0.40 5.04
C TYR A 234 -11.55 0.83 5.80
N LYS A 235 -10.74 1.89 5.89
CA LYS A 235 -11.12 3.14 6.57
C LYS A 235 -12.36 3.78 5.95
N SER A 236 -12.51 3.67 4.64
CA SER A 236 -13.63 4.22 3.88
C SER A 236 -14.78 3.21 3.72
N LYS A 237 -14.71 2.03 4.35
CA LYS A 237 -15.70 0.95 4.30
C LYS A 237 -16.09 0.56 2.86
N LEU A 238 -15.13 0.55 1.94
CA LEU A 238 -15.39 0.23 0.54
C LEU A 238 -15.63 -1.28 0.36
N PRO A 239 -16.62 -1.68 -0.43
CA PRO A 239 -16.99 -3.09 -0.64
C PRO A 239 -15.90 -3.90 -1.35
N VAL A 240 -14.92 -3.25 -1.96
CA VAL A 240 -13.78 -3.86 -2.63
C VAL A 240 -12.70 -4.38 -1.68
N THR A 241 -12.78 -4.05 -0.38
CA THR A 241 -11.75 -4.41 0.61
C THR A 241 -11.48 -5.92 0.69
N PRO A 242 -12.47 -6.83 0.72
CA PRO A 242 -12.22 -8.27 0.74
C PRO A 242 -11.47 -8.76 -0.51
N GLU A 243 -11.79 -8.22 -1.68
CA GLU A 243 -11.12 -8.58 -2.93
C GLU A 243 -9.63 -8.21 -2.88
N ILE A 244 -9.29 -6.98 -2.44
CA ILE A 244 -7.90 -6.54 -2.33
C ILE A 244 -7.16 -7.40 -1.28
N SER A 245 -7.81 -7.75 -0.17
CA SER A 245 -7.23 -8.61 0.86
C SER A 245 -6.91 -10.01 0.33
N ARG A 246 -7.78 -10.60 -0.50
CA ARG A 246 -7.50 -11.88 -1.16
C ARG A 246 -6.35 -11.77 -2.17
N GLN A 247 -6.30 -10.71 -2.98
CA GLN A 247 -5.18 -10.45 -3.89
C GLN A 247 -3.85 -10.33 -3.13
N TRP A 248 -3.89 -9.67 -1.96
CA TRP A 248 -2.72 -9.54 -1.10
C TRP A 248 -2.22 -10.89 -0.59
N VAL A 249 -3.09 -11.71 0.02
CA VAL A 249 -2.68 -13.03 0.54
C VAL A 249 -2.35 -14.01 -0.58
N ALA A 250 -2.93 -13.88 -1.77
CA ALA A 250 -2.50 -14.63 -2.95
C ALA A 250 -1.06 -14.29 -3.35
N ALA A 251 -0.70 -13.00 -3.31
CA ALA A 251 0.64 -12.54 -3.63
C ALA A 251 1.65 -12.79 -2.49
N TYR A 252 1.23 -12.69 -1.24
CA TYR A 252 2.06 -12.78 -0.02
C TYR A 252 1.42 -13.70 1.02
N PRO A 253 1.42 -15.04 0.81
CA PRO A 253 0.67 -16.00 1.61
C PRO A 253 1.35 -16.35 2.94
N THR A 254 1.68 -15.36 3.75
CA THR A 254 2.21 -15.59 5.11
C THR A 254 1.08 -15.83 6.11
N ALA A 255 1.36 -16.55 7.20
CA ALA A 255 0.42 -16.75 8.30
C ALA A 255 -0.12 -15.41 8.85
N SER A 256 0.75 -14.43 9.05
CA SER A 256 0.36 -13.09 9.51
C SER A 256 -0.60 -12.38 8.54
N ASN A 257 -0.31 -12.44 7.24
CA ASN A 257 -1.15 -11.79 6.23
C ASN A 257 -2.53 -12.48 6.13
N TRP A 258 -2.59 -13.80 6.24
CA TRP A 258 -3.84 -14.55 6.31
C TRP A 258 -4.66 -14.17 7.56
N SER A 259 -4.03 -14.08 8.74
CA SER A 259 -4.68 -13.64 9.98
C SER A 259 -5.28 -12.24 9.81
N ASP A 260 -4.51 -11.30 9.27
CA ASP A 260 -4.97 -9.93 9.02
C ASP A 260 -6.12 -9.88 8.00
N ALA A 261 -6.03 -10.60 6.90
CA ALA A 261 -7.05 -10.60 5.85
C ALA A 261 -8.40 -11.16 6.37
N ILE A 262 -8.36 -12.26 7.14
CA ILE A 262 -9.55 -12.86 7.78
C ILE A 262 -10.12 -11.88 8.80
N ARG A 263 -9.31 -11.26 9.63
CA ARG A 263 -9.72 -10.27 10.62
C ARG A 263 -10.37 -9.04 9.98
N ILE A 264 -9.79 -8.51 8.90
CA ILE A 264 -10.35 -7.40 8.11
C ILE A 264 -11.74 -7.77 7.59
N TYR A 265 -11.88 -8.95 6.99
CA TYR A 265 -13.17 -9.41 6.48
C TYR A 265 -14.23 -9.48 7.58
N ARG A 266 -13.91 -10.11 8.71
CA ARG A 266 -14.81 -10.23 9.86
C ARG A 266 -15.24 -8.88 10.43
N ASN A 267 -14.31 -7.93 10.52
CA ASN A 267 -14.61 -6.60 11.09
C ASN A 267 -15.47 -5.73 10.16
N LEU A 268 -15.39 -5.93 8.85
CA LEU A 268 -16.18 -5.17 7.87
C LEU A 268 -17.59 -5.75 7.66
N ASN A 269 -17.75 -7.04 7.91
CA ASN A 269 -18.98 -7.74 7.64
C ASN A 269 -19.56 -8.26 8.97
N ASN A 270 -20.84 -8.09 9.16
CA ASN A 270 -21.52 -8.63 10.31
C ASN A 270 -21.74 -10.15 10.10
N VAL A 271 -20.65 -10.92 10.25
CA VAL A 271 -20.67 -12.37 10.06
C VAL A 271 -21.32 -13.05 11.27
N ASP A 272 -22.21 -14.03 11.00
CA ASP A 272 -22.81 -14.85 12.05
C ASP A 272 -21.79 -15.84 12.66
N ASP A 273 -22.21 -16.55 13.73
CA ASP A 273 -21.33 -17.51 14.41
C ASP A 273 -20.91 -18.67 13.51
N ALA A 274 -21.76 -19.10 12.56
CA ALA A 274 -21.44 -20.16 11.63
C ALA A 274 -20.35 -19.72 10.65
N ALA A 275 -20.53 -18.54 10.04
CA ALA A 275 -19.54 -17.94 9.15
C ALA A 275 -18.23 -17.61 9.89
N THR A 276 -18.32 -17.23 11.17
CA THR A 276 -17.14 -17.02 12.03
C THR A 276 -16.36 -18.32 12.20
N LEU A 277 -17.02 -19.44 12.46
CA LEU A 277 -16.38 -20.75 12.57
C LEU A 277 -15.71 -21.17 11.25
N ASP A 278 -16.37 -20.97 10.11
CA ASP A 278 -15.82 -21.30 8.79
C ASP A 278 -14.56 -20.49 8.46
N LEU A 279 -14.52 -19.21 8.87
CA LEU A 279 -13.33 -18.34 8.73
C LEU A 279 -12.20 -18.77 9.68
N LEU A 280 -12.51 -19.23 10.88
CA LEU A 280 -11.50 -19.74 11.82
C LEU A 280 -10.95 -21.10 11.38
N ARG A 281 -11.78 -21.95 10.75
CA ARG A 281 -11.33 -23.17 10.07
C ARG A 281 -10.35 -22.85 8.94
N LEU A 282 -10.60 -21.78 8.17
CA LEU A 282 -9.65 -21.29 7.17
C LEU A 282 -8.36 -20.77 7.82
N ALA A 283 -8.47 -19.98 8.89
CA ALA A 283 -7.29 -19.49 9.62
C ALA A 283 -6.42 -20.65 10.11
N ARG A 284 -7.05 -21.69 10.67
CA ARG A 284 -6.33 -22.91 11.08
C ARG A 284 -5.68 -23.64 9.90
N ALA A 285 -6.38 -23.77 8.76
CA ALA A 285 -5.83 -24.39 7.55
C ALA A 285 -4.61 -23.61 7.03
N ALA A 286 -4.65 -22.28 7.03
CA ALA A 286 -3.57 -21.40 6.64
C ALA A 286 -2.47 -21.24 7.71
N LYS A 287 -2.56 -21.95 8.85
CA LYS A 287 -1.66 -21.79 10.01
C LYS A 287 -1.61 -20.34 10.52
N ALA A 288 -2.71 -19.64 10.44
CA ALA A 288 -2.87 -18.22 10.70
C ALA A 288 -3.62 -17.90 12.00
N LEU A 289 -3.90 -18.89 12.85
CA LEU A 289 -4.37 -18.65 14.21
C LEU A 289 -3.27 -17.95 14.99
N ASN A 290 -3.57 -16.76 15.52
CA ASN A 290 -2.57 -15.90 16.13
C ASN A 290 -2.98 -15.46 17.53
N GLY A 291 -2.25 -15.98 18.53
CA GLY A 291 -2.42 -15.62 19.92
C GLY A 291 -3.71 -16.12 20.57
N GLU A 292 -3.83 -15.83 21.86
CA GLU A 292 -4.89 -16.28 22.76
C GLU A 292 -6.31 -16.03 22.21
N SER A 293 -6.53 -14.84 21.63
CA SER A 293 -7.87 -14.42 21.17
C SER A 293 -8.45 -15.26 20.03
N ASP A 294 -7.62 -15.79 19.12
CA ASP A 294 -8.11 -16.59 18.01
C ASP A 294 -8.47 -18.01 18.49
N TYR A 295 -7.68 -18.60 19.42
CA TYR A 295 -7.96 -19.88 20.01
C TYR A 295 -9.21 -19.82 20.91
N ASP A 296 -9.36 -18.77 21.73
CA ASP A 296 -10.57 -18.53 22.54
C ASP A 296 -11.82 -18.51 21.65
N ARG A 297 -11.80 -17.66 20.63
CA ARG A 297 -12.93 -17.50 19.72
C ARG A 297 -13.27 -18.78 18.96
N TYR A 298 -12.24 -19.52 18.53
CA TYR A 298 -12.47 -20.78 17.83
C TYR A 298 -13.08 -21.84 18.74
N ALA A 299 -12.49 -22.04 19.91
CA ALA A 299 -12.99 -23.02 20.87
C ALA A 299 -14.41 -22.68 21.31
N TYR A 300 -14.69 -21.41 21.61
CA TYR A 300 -16.01 -20.91 21.93
C TYR A 300 -17.03 -21.18 20.80
N ALA A 301 -16.70 -20.81 19.56
CA ALA A 301 -17.58 -21.03 18.42
C ALA A 301 -17.87 -22.51 18.18
N ALA A 302 -16.85 -23.37 18.28
CA ALA A 302 -17.01 -24.82 18.12
C ALA A 302 -17.86 -25.42 19.23
N LEU A 303 -17.64 -25.03 20.50
CA LEU A 303 -18.46 -25.50 21.64
C LEU A 303 -19.92 -25.05 21.51
N THR A 304 -20.16 -23.81 21.14
CA THR A 304 -21.49 -23.24 20.93
C THR A 304 -22.26 -23.94 19.82
N LYS A 305 -21.56 -24.37 18.76
CA LYS A 305 -22.15 -25.13 17.64
C LYS A 305 -22.31 -26.64 17.95
N GLY A 306 -21.82 -27.10 19.09
CA GLY A 306 -21.92 -28.50 19.49
C GLY A 306 -20.84 -29.39 18.88
N TYR A 307 -19.64 -28.84 18.62
CA TYR A 307 -18.47 -29.57 18.13
C TYR A 307 -17.35 -29.65 19.18
N PRO A 308 -17.58 -30.36 20.34
CA PRO A 308 -16.60 -30.40 21.44
C PRO A 308 -15.28 -31.07 21.03
N GLY A 309 -15.30 -32.02 20.11
CA GLY A 309 -14.09 -32.64 19.59
C GLY A 309 -13.22 -31.67 18.80
N GLU A 310 -13.83 -30.82 17.94
CA GLU A 310 -13.11 -29.77 17.24
C GLU A 310 -12.53 -28.74 18.22
N ALA A 311 -13.32 -28.33 19.21
CA ALA A 311 -12.87 -27.40 20.25
C ALA A 311 -11.68 -27.96 21.03
N LYS A 312 -11.73 -29.24 21.40
CA LYS A 312 -10.62 -29.93 22.10
C LYS A 312 -9.34 -29.88 21.27
N LEU A 313 -9.42 -30.29 20.00
CA LEU A 313 -8.24 -30.31 19.12
C LEU A 313 -7.61 -28.91 18.94
N VAL A 314 -8.43 -27.89 18.84
CA VAL A 314 -7.96 -26.50 18.73
C VAL A 314 -7.33 -25.99 20.03
N LEU A 315 -7.91 -26.33 21.17
CA LEU A 315 -7.34 -25.97 22.47
C LEU A 315 -6.00 -26.68 22.72
N ASP A 316 -5.93 -27.99 22.41
CA ASP A 316 -4.67 -28.77 22.49
C ASP A 316 -3.57 -28.18 21.59
N GLU A 317 -3.93 -27.75 20.37
CA GLU A 317 -3.03 -27.04 19.44
C GLU A 317 -2.54 -25.70 20.01
N GLY A 318 -3.45 -24.93 20.61
CA GLY A 318 -3.12 -23.65 21.24
C GLY A 318 -2.21 -23.79 22.47
N ILE A 319 -2.40 -24.84 23.27
CA ILE A 319 -1.53 -25.18 24.40
C ILE A 319 -0.14 -25.59 23.90
N ALA A 320 -0.09 -26.45 22.89
CA ALA A 320 1.18 -26.88 22.29
C ALA A 320 1.96 -25.69 21.67
N ALA A 321 1.25 -24.73 21.09
CA ALA A 321 1.81 -23.50 20.55
C ALA A 321 2.15 -22.45 21.63
N LYS A 322 1.88 -22.72 22.91
CA LYS A 322 2.01 -21.78 24.03
C LYS A 322 1.19 -20.49 23.88
N ALA A 323 0.16 -20.53 23.08
CA ALA A 323 -0.78 -19.44 22.86
C ALA A 323 -1.95 -19.48 23.86
N VAL A 324 -2.18 -20.63 24.50
CA VAL A 324 -3.26 -20.88 25.47
C VAL A 324 -2.65 -21.36 26.79
N ASP A 325 -3.02 -20.68 27.88
CA ASP A 325 -2.74 -21.14 29.25
C ASP A 325 -3.94 -22.00 29.73
N PRO A 326 -3.76 -23.33 29.92
CA PRO A 326 -4.85 -24.20 30.32
C PRO A 326 -5.40 -23.95 31.74
N ASN A 327 -4.67 -23.18 32.55
CA ASN A 327 -5.10 -22.87 33.93
C ASN A 327 -5.87 -21.54 34.04
N LYS A 328 -5.86 -20.74 32.95
CA LYS A 328 -6.47 -19.41 32.91
C LYS A 328 -7.92 -19.52 32.39
N SER A 329 -8.84 -18.82 33.02
CA SER A 329 -10.21 -18.62 32.50
C SER A 329 -10.13 -17.70 31.22
N PRO A 330 -10.94 -17.97 30.16
CA PRO A 330 -11.99 -18.99 30.08
C PRO A 330 -11.51 -20.37 29.58
N PHE A 331 -10.21 -20.54 29.30
CA PHE A 331 -9.70 -21.79 28.70
C PHE A 331 -9.88 -23.00 29.59
N LYS A 332 -9.67 -22.86 30.90
CA LYS A 332 -9.86 -23.94 31.85
C LYS A 332 -11.25 -24.56 31.75
N GLU A 333 -12.27 -23.71 31.71
CA GLU A 333 -13.67 -24.12 31.60
C GLU A 333 -13.98 -24.76 30.25
N MET A 334 -13.47 -24.15 29.15
CA MET A 334 -13.65 -24.68 27.80
C MET A 334 -12.98 -26.04 27.63
N ILE A 335 -11.77 -26.24 28.17
CA ILE A 335 -11.03 -27.50 28.14
C ILE A 335 -11.82 -28.58 28.91
N GLN A 336 -12.35 -28.26 30.11
CA GLN A 336 -13.17 -29.18 30.88
C GLN A 336 -14.43 -29.60 30.10
N GLN A 337 -15.14 -28.63 29.53
CA GLN A 337 -16.33 -28.89 28.73
C GLN A 337 -16.03 -29.71 27.47
N ALA A 338 -14.96 -29.36 26.74
CA ALA A 338 -14.55 -30.07 25.54
C ALA A 338 -14.17 -31.53 25.86
N ASN A 339 -13.38 -31.76 26.90
CA ASN A 339 -12.97 -33.10 27.32
C ASN A 339 -14.16 -33.95 27.75
N ALA A 340 -15.07 -33.40 28.56
CA ALA A 340 -16.25 -34.14 29.07
C ALA A 340 -17.19 -34.61 27.94
N LYS A 341 -17.35 -33.75 26.88
CA LYS A 341 -18.29 -34.05 25.79
C LYS A 341 -17.67 -34.83 24.65
N SER A 342 -16.35 -34.66 24.38
CA SER A 342 -15.70 -35.28 23.22
C SER A 342 -15.38 -36.76 23.37
N ALA A 343 -15.25 -37.29 24.61
CA ALA A 343 -14.90 -38.68 24.86
C ALA A 343 -15.91 -39.68 24.26
N GLY A 344 -17.22 -39.45 24.51
CA GLY A 344 -18.30 -40.28 23.92
C GLY A 344 -18.52 -40.04 22.44
N GLU A 345 -18.24 -38.81 21.97
CA GLU A 345 -18.37 -38.43 20.57
C GLU A 345 -17.35 -39.14 19.67
N ALA A 346 -16.09 -39.18 20.09
CA ALA A 346 -15.03 -39.85 19.36
C ALA A 346 -15.32 -41.36 19.12
N ALA A 347 -15.90 -42.03 20.10
CA ALA A 347 -16.27 -43.45 19.99
C ALA A 347 -17.47 -43.67 19.03
N SER A 348 -18.27 -42.63 18.74
CA SER A 348 -19.47 -42.72 17.92
C SER A 348 -19.33 -42.19 16.49
N LEU A 349 -18.14 -41.78 16.06
CA LEU A 349 -17.93 -41.14 14.77
C LEU A 349 -18.42 -41.98 13.58
N ASP A 350 -18.06 -43.27 13.53
CA ASP A 350 -18.46 -44.13 12.40
C ASP A 350 -19.96 -44.43 12.41
N SER A 351 -20.58 -44.59 13.59
CA SER A 351 -22.03 -44.74 13.70
C SER A 351 -22.78 -43.45 13.33
N SER A 352 -22.23 -42.29 13.67
CA SER A 352 -22.74 -40.97 13.26
C SER A 352 -22.66 -40.77 11.76
N ALA A 353 -21.56 -41.18 11.11
CA ALA A 353 -21.43 -41.18 9.69
C ALA A 353 -22.48 -42.07 8.99
N ALA A 354 -22.66 -43.34 9.46
CA ALA A 354 -23.63 -44.25 8.91
C ALA A 354 -25.07 -43.72 9.05
N LYS A 355 -25.41 -43.16 10.22
CA LYS A 355 -26.72 -42.49 10.46
C LYS A 355 -26.90 -41.28 9.52
N GLY A 356 -25.89 -40.44 9.33
CA GLY A 356 -25.93 -39.31 8.42
C GLY A 356 -26.17 -39.72 6.97
N LEU A 357 -25.46 -40.74 6.47
CA LEU A 357 -25.66 -41.28 5.14
C LEU A 357 -27.08 -41.87 4.94
N GLY A 358 -27.57 -42.60 5.91
CA GLY A 358 -28.92 -43.20 5.87
C GLY A 358 -30.08 -42.22 6.13
N ALA A 359 -29.81 -41.03 6.65
CA ALA A 359 -30.85 -40.07 7.00
C ALA A 359 -31.59 -39.51 5.76
N PRO A 360 -32.90 -39.23 5.85
CA PRO A 360 -33.67 -38.71 4.74
C PRO A 360 -33.45 -37.23 4.48
N THR A 361 -32.86 -36.48 5.40
CA THR A 361 -32.71 -35.03 5.34
C THR A 361 -31.26 -34.60 5.19
N ALA A 362 -31.03 -33.53 4.46
CA ALA A 362 -29.70 -32.92 4.31
C ALA A 362 -29.11 -32.44 5.64
N LYS A 363 -29.94 -31.95 6.57
CA LYS A 363 -29.50 -31.46 7.88
C LYS A 363 -28.75 -32.53 8.68
N ALA A 364 -29.25 -33.78 8.69
CA ALA A 364 -28.61 -34.87 9.44
C ALA A 364 -27.26 -35.28 8.82
N ALA A 365 -27.19 -35.36 7.47
CA ALA A 365 -25.95 -35.65 6.76
C ALA A 365 -24.91 -34.52 6.91
N LEU A 366 -25.38 -33.27 6.85
CA LEU A 366 -24.51 -32.08 7.05
C LEU A 366 -23.92 -32.08 8.47
N ALA A 367 -24.75 -32.30 9.51
CA ALA A 367 -24.31 -32.31 10.90
C ALA A 367 -23.29 -33.44 11.16
N ALA A 368 -23.50 -34.65 10.59
CA ALA A 368 -22.50 -35.71 10.64
C ALA A 368 -21.20 -35.37 9.91
N GLY A 369 -21.31 -34.68 8.77
CA GLY A 369 -20.16 -34.16 8.02
C GLY A 369 -19.35 -33.15 8.84
N ASP A 370 -20.00 -32.20 9.48
CA ASP A 370 -19.37 -31.18 10.32
C ASP A 370 -18.67 -31.81 11.53
N LEU A 371 -19.30 -32.82 12.16
CA LEU A 371 -18.69 -33.59 13.22
C LEU A 371 -17.38 -34.25 12.75
N LEU A 372 -17.41 -34.96 11.63
CA LEU A 372 -16.22 -35.64 11.10
C LEU A 372 -15.14 -34.65 10.64
N TYR A 373 -15.54 -33.53 10.07
CA TYR A 373 -14.63 -32.41 9.73
C TYR A 373 -13.86 -31.94 10.96
N GLY A 374 -14.55 -31.68 12.06
CA GLY A 374 -13.97 -31.26 13.34
C GLY A 374 -12.90 -32.21 13.87
N TYR A 375 -13.07 -33.52 13.63
CA TYR A 375 -12.09 -34.57 13.96
C TYR A 375 -11.02 -34.82 12.88
N GLY A 376 -10.96 -34.00 11.85
CA GLY A 376 -9.99 -34.12 10.77
C GLY A 376 -10.24 -35.30 9.79
N ARG A 377 -11.43 -35.91 9.84
CA ARG A 377 -11.84 -37.03 8.95
C ARG A 377 -12.41 -36.44 7.65
N PHE A 378 -11.59 -35.67 6.92
CA PHE A 378 -12.04 -34.83 5.82
C PHE A 378 -12.63 -35.61 4.65
N ASP A 379 -12.08 -36.78 4.29
CA ASP A 379 -12.62 -37.61 3.21
C ASP A 379 -14.03 -38.10 3.53
N LYS A 380 -14.26 -38.59 4.75
CA LYS A 380 -15.58 -39.03 5.20
C LYS A 380 -16.56 -37.86 5.36
N ALA A 381 -16.07 -36.69 5.78
CA ALA A 381 -16.87 -35.49 5.81
C ALA A 381 -17.32 -35.08 4.39
N ALA A 382 -16.43 -35.11 3.41
CA ALA A 382 -16.76 -34.83 2.01
C ALA A 382 -17.82 -35.81 1.44
N GLU A 383 -17.74 -37.11 1.78
CA GLU A 383 -18.75 -38.09 1.42
C GLU A 383 -20.15 -37.71 1.97
N LEU A 384 -20.21 -37.33 3.24
CA LEU A 384 -21.45 -36.90 3.89
C LEU A 384 -22.01 -35.61 3.30
N TYR A 385 -21.18 -34.65 2.95
CA TYR A 385 -21.63 -33.43 2.29
C TYR A 385 -22.13 -33.69 0.88
N ARG A 386 -21.50 -34.58 0.10
CA ARG A 386 -22.03 -35.02 -1.19
C ARG A 386 -23.39 -35.70 -1.05
N ALA A 387 -23.56 -36.56 -0.05
CA ALA A 387 -24.86 -37.16 0.25
C ALA A 387 -25.89 -36.12 0.69
N ALA A 388 -25.50 -35.11 1.46
CA ALA A 388 -26.39 -34.02 1.88
C ALA A 388 -26.97 -33.23 0.71
N LEU A 389 -26.20 -33.01 -0.37
CA LEU A 389 -26.65 -32.29 -1.55
C LEU A 389 -27.81 -32.96 -2.28
N THR A 390 -27.97 -34.28 -2.12
CA THR A 390 -29.03 -35.07 -2.80
C THR A 390 -30.28 -35.28 -1.94
N LYS A 391 -30.26 -34.81 -0.68
CA LYS A 391 -31.31 -35.01 0.28
C LYS A 391 -32.28 -33.83 0.38
N SER A 392 -33.46 -34.08 0.96
CA SER A 392 -34.48 -33.04 1.16
C SER A 392 -33.99 -31.95 2.12
N GLY A 393 -34.37 -30.69 1.83
CA GLY A 393 -34.02 -29.51 2.65
C GLY A 393 -32.54 -29.10 2.56
N ALA A 394 -31.88 -29.39 1.45
CA ALA A 394 -30.49 -29.02 1.23
C ALA A 394 -30.31 -27.50 1.06
N ASP A 395 -29.53 -26.87 1.93
CA ASP A 395 -28.90 -25.57 1.65
C ASP A 395 -27.64 -25.84 0.82
N ALA A 396 -27.80 -25.85 -0.51
CA ALA A 396 -26.72 -26.18 -1.43
C ALA A 396 -25.51 -25.26 -1.29
N SER A 397 -25.73 -24.00 -0.94
CA SER A 397 -24.63 -23.03 -0.77
C SER A 397 -23.78 -23.34 0.46
N LEU A 398 -24.41 -23.62 1.61
CA LEU A 398 -23.71 -24.02 2.84
C LEU A 398 -22.99 -25.36 2.64
N ILE A 399 -23.71 -26.35 2.08
CA ILE A 399 -23.14 -27.68 1.91
C ILE A 399 -21.96 -27.66 0.93
N ASN A 400 -22.03 -26.90 -0.16
CA ASN A 400 -20.90 -26.76 -1.09
C ASN A 400 -19.72 -26.04 -0.47
N LEU A 401 -19.94 -25.05 0.42
CA LEU A 401 -18.84 -24.43 1.18
C LEU A 401 -18.12 -25.47 2.04
N HIS A 402 -18.87 -26.25 2.86
CA HIS A 402 -18.30 -27.26 3.74
C HIS A 402 -17.65 -28.41 2.96
N LEU A 403 -18.27 -28.83 1.83
CA LEU A 403 -17.68 -29.82 0.92
C LEU A 403 -16.32 -29.32 0.37
N GLY A 404 -16.29 -28.08 -0.12
CA GLY A 404 -15.07 -27.47 -0.62
C GLY A 404 -13.98 -27.36 0.44
N MET A 405 -14.34 -27.00 1.67
CA MET A 405 -13.44 -26.96 2.81
C MET A 405 -12.87 -28.35 3.14
N ALA A 406 -13.70 -29.38 3.15
CA ALA A 406 -13.27 -30.76 3.43
C ALA A 406 -12.34 -31.27 2.33
N LEU A 407 -12.69 -31.07 1.06
CA LEU A 407 -11.86 -31.47 -0.09
C LEU A 407 -10.53 -30.72 -0.13
N ALA A 408 -10.53 -29.43 0.21
CA ALA A 408 -9.28 -28.65 0.33
C ALA A 408 -8.34 -29.24 1.40
N ARG A 409 -8.91 -29.71 2.51
CA ARG A 409 -8.16 -30.31 3.61
C ARG A 409 -7.73 -31.75 3.35
N SER A 410 -8.44 -32.49 2.52
CA SER A 410 -8.06 -33.85 2.10
C SER A 410 -7.09 -33.86 0.88
N GLY A 411 -6.85 -32.70 0.26
CA GLY A 411 -5.93 -32.58 -0.88
C GLY A 411 -6.59 -32.68 -2.25
N ASP A 412 -7.90 -32.89 -2.34
CA ASP A 412 -8.65 -32.86 -3.61
C ASP A 412 -8.86 -31.42 -4.09
N LYS A 413 -7.84 -30.81 -4.67
CA LYS A 413 -7.86 -29.42 -5.15
C LYS A 413 -8.94 -29.20 -6.24
N ALA A 414 -9.14 -30.17 -7.13
CA ALA A 414 -10.10 -30.04 -8.22
C ALA A 414 -11.54 -30.07 -7.70
N GLY A 415 -11.86 -31.06 -6.87
CA GLY A 415 -13.17 -31.19 -6.23
C GLY A 415 -13.49 -29.99 -5.33
N ALA A 416 -12.50 -29.53 -4.54
CA ALA A 416 -12.62 -28.34 -3.72
C ALA A 416 -12.95 -27.09 -4.55
N THR A 417 -12.24 -26.88 -5.66
CA THR A 417 -12.47 -25.75 -6.57
C THR A 417 -13.89 -25.79 -7.15
N ALA A 418 -14.33 -26.96 -7.60
CA ALA A 418 -15.68 -27.13 -8.14
C ALA A 418 -16.77 -26.81 -7.09
N ALA A 419 -16.64 -27.37 -5.88
CA ALA A 419 -17.59 -27.12 -4.79
C ALA A 419 -17.62 -25.65 -4.36
N LEU A 420 -16.44 -25.02 -4.17
CA LEU A 420 -16.35 -23.61 -3.73
C LEU A 420 -16.90 -22.63 -4.79
N ASN A 421 -16.73 -22.90 -6.08
CA ASN A 421 -17.30 -22.11 -7.16
C ASN A 421 -18.83 -22.19 -7.24
N ALA A 422 -19.43 -23.25 -6.71
CA ALA A 422 -20.89 -23.41 -6.63
C ALA A 422 -21.53 -22.65 -5.46
N VAL A 423 -20.72 -22.04 -4.57
CA VAL A 423 -21.23 -21.29 -3.43
C VAL A 423 -21.74 -19.91 -3.86
N THR A 424 -22.96 -19.60 -3.48
CA THR A 424 -23.64 -18.33 -3.79
C THR A 424 -24.11 -17.60 -2.52
N GLY A 425 -24.61 -16.37 -2.69
CA GLY A 425 -25.17 -15.59 -1.59
C GLY A 425 -24.11 -15.15 -0.55
N PRO A 426 -24.49 -15.01 0.73
CA PRO A 426 -23.65 -14.43 1.76
C PRO A 426 -22.34 -15.18 2.03
N ARG A 427 -22.29 -16.48 1.71
CA ARG A 427 -21.11 -17.33 1.92
C ARG A 427 -20.12 -17.32 0.75
N ALA A 428 -20.50 -16.75 -0.40
CA ALA A 428 -19.66 -16.74 -1.60
C ALA A 428 -18.29 -16.08 -1.36
N GLU A 429 -18.23 -15.06 -0.51
CA GLU A 429 -16.97 -14.39 -0.22
C GLU A 429 -16.02 -15.26 0.62
N ILE A 430 -16.56 -16.05 1.56
CA ILE A 430 -15.77 -17.03 2.33
C ILE A 430 -15.21 -18.11 1.40
N ALA A 431 -16.04 -18.59 0.46
CA ALA A 431 -15.61 -19.55 -0.55
C ALA A 431 -14.45 -18.99 -1.42
N LYS A 432 -14.48 -17.71 -1.79
CA LYS A 432 -13.38 -17.06 -2.51
C LYS A 432 -12.08 -17.01 -1.71
N TYR A 433 -12.15 -16.82 -0.40
CA TYR A 433 -10.96 -16.93 0.47
C TYR A 433 -10.41 -18.36 0.48
N TRP A 434 -11.25 -19.39 0.53
CA TRP A 434 -10.81 -20.78 0.42
C TRP A 434 -10.21 -21.10 -0.95
N LEU A 435 -10.77 -20.57 -2.04
CA LEU A 435 -10.18 -20.67 -3.39
C LEU A 435 -8.78 -20.02 -3.43
N THR A 436 -8.63 -18.87 -2.77
CA THR A 436 -7.33 -18.20 -2.64
C THR A 436 -6.34 -19.08 -1.85
N TYR A 437 -6.80 -19.70 -0.76
CA TYR A 437 -5.97 -20.64 0.00
C TYR A 437 -5.50 -21.82 -0.88
N LEU A 438 -6.40 -22.43 -1.65
CA LEU A 438 -6.05 -23.52 -2.58
C LEU A 438 -5.00 -23.13 -3.63
N SER A 439 -5.01 -21.89 -4.09
CA SER A 439 -4.04 -21.38 -5.06
C SER A 439 -2.68 -21.10 -4.45
N THR A 440 -2.58 -20.95 -3.13
CA THR A 440 -1.36 -20.58 -2.40
C THR A 440 -0.79 -21.72 -1.56
N ALA A 441 -1.60 -22.71 -1.23
CA ALA A 441 -1.13 -23.93 -0.54
C ALA A 441 -0.33 -24.77 -1.50
N ALA A 442 0.98 -24.95 -1.19
CA ALA A 442 1.90 -25.79 -1.94
C ALA A 442 1.56 -27.28 -1.75
#